data_5dc6eb28c96d0c4f0077ea7fb76c4061
#
_entry.id   5dc6eb28c96d0c4f0077ea7fb76c4061
#
_cell.length_a   1.000
_cell.length_b   1.000
_cell.length_c   1.000
_cell.angle_alpha   90.00
_cell.angle_beta   90.00
_cell.angle_gamma   90.00
#
_symmetry.space_group_name_H-M   'P 1'
#
loop_
_entity.id
_entity.type
_entity.pdbx_description
1 polymer ?
#
loop_
_entity_poly.entity_id
_entity_poly.type
_entity_poly.pdbx_seq_one_letter_code
_entity_poly.pdbx_strand_id
1 'polypeptide(L)'
;LGRHGFHFSKSMGQNFLIDPQVPAEIAAASGADGSCGVLEIGPGIGPLTVELAQRAGKVVSVELDRSLLPVLAETLAPYPNAEVVPGDVLKLDLAALAADKLAGLMPIVCANLPYNITTAVLTRLIETPCFGSFTVLIQREVAQRLAAPQGSGGGGAFSPFLQYYLVPELVFVVPPGKFLPP
;
A
#
# COMPACT_ATOMS: atom_id res chain seq x y z
N LEU A 1 -5.13 20.14 -3.44
CA LEU A 1 -6.32 19.48 -4.06
C LEU A 1 -7.20 20.52 -4.77
N GLY A 2 -7.52 21.66 -4.16
CA GLY A 2 -8.38 22.68 -4.78
C GLY A 2 -7.86 23.31 -6.07
N ARG A 3 -6.54 23.34 -6.29
CA ARG A 3 -5.91 23.90 -7.51
C ARG A 3 -6.12 23.04 -8.77
N HIS A 4 -6.44 21.76 -8.62
CA HIS A 4 -6.61 20.80 -9.73
C HIS A 4 -8.06 20.43 -9.99
N GLY A 5 -9.07 21.11 -9.39
CA GLY A 5 -10.48 20.82 -9.57
C GLY A 5 -10.91 19.42 -9.10
N PHE A 6 -10.15 18.83 -8.16
CA PHE A 6 -10.34 17.46 -7.72
C PHE A 6 -11.59 17.31 -6.86
N HIS A 7 -12.49 16.40 -7.23
CA HIS A 7 -13.64 15.99 -6.45
C HIS A 7 -13.42 14.59 -5.90
N PHE A 8 -13.60 14.44 -4.58
CA PHE A 8 -13.50 13.11 -3.93
C PHE A 8 -14.50 12.13 -4.53
N SER A 9 -13.99 11.05 -5.14
CA SER A 9 -14.84 9.98 -5.65
C SER A 9 -15.06 8.92 -4.57
N LYS A 10 -16.25 8.93 -3.95
CA LYS A 10 -16.66 7.87 -3.00
C LYS A 10 -16.75 6.48 -3.66
N SER A 11 -16.87 6.43 -4.99
CA SER A 11 -17.06 5.19 -5.74
C SER A 11 -15.82 4.28 -5.79
N MET A 12 -14.63 4.82 -5.51
CA MET A 12 -13.38 4.05 -5.53
C MET A 12 -12.89 3.61 -4.14
N GLY A 13 -13.69 3.81 -3.08
CA GLY A 13 -13.32 3.40 -1.71
C GLY A 13 -12.08 4.11 -1.16
N GLN A 14 -11.74 5.29 -1.70
CA GLN A 14 -10.56 6.04 -1.31
C GLN A 14 -10.79 6.74 0.03
N ASN A 15 -9.99 6.38 1.04
CA ASN A 15 -9.89 7.09 2.30
C ASN A 15 -8.49 7.72 2.39
N PHE A 16 -8.47 9.05 2.35
CA PHE A 16 -7.21 9.79 2.40
C PHE A 16 -6.75 9.98 3.84
N LEU A 17 -5.51 9.64 4.11
CA LEU A 17 -4.85 9.97 5.39
C LEU A 17 -4.67 11.49 5.47
N ILE A 18 -5.24 12.10 6.51
CA ILE A 18 -5.15 13.56 6.75
C ILE A 18 -4.15 13.91 7.84
N ASP A 19 -3.79 12.96 8.70
CA ASP A 19 -2.75 13.16 9.71
C ASP A 19 -1.38 12.82 9.12
N PRO A 20 -0.43 13.78 9.07
CA PRO A 20 0.89 13.57 8.47
C PRO A 20 1.77 12.58 9.24
N GLN A 21 1.46 12.26 10.48
CA GLN A 21 2.23 11.31 11.28
C GLN A 21 1.97 9.87 10.86
N VAL A 22 0.74 9.55 10.42
CA VAL A 22 0.36 8.17 10.08
C VAL A 22 1.16 7.60 8.90
N PRO A 23 1.34 8.32 7.76
CA PRO A 23 2.21 7.84 6.70
C PRO A 23 3.65 7.57 7.17
N ALA A 24 4.20 8.43 8.03
CA ALA A 24 5.55 8.25 8.59
C ALA A 24 5.65 6.99 9.46
N GLU A 25 4.63 6.72 10.29
CA GLU A 25 4.55 5.50 11.12
C GLU A 25 4.43 4.23 10.27
N ILE A 26 3.59 4.26 9.21
CA ILE A 26 3.46 3.13 8.28
C ILE A 26 4.78 2.85 7.57
N ALA A 27 5.42 3.89 7.04
CA ALA A 27 6.70 3.76 6.35
C ALA A 27 7.81 3.25 7.29
N ALA A 28 7.85 3.71 8.55
CA ALA A 28 8.77 3.19 9.56
C ALA A 28 8.50 1.71 9.87
N ALA A 29 7.23 1.33 10.04
CA ALA A 29 6.82 -0.05 10.31
C ALA A 29 7.14 -1.01 9.17
N SER A 30 7.26 -0.53 7.93
CA SER A 30 7.63 -1.36 6.78
C SER A 30 9.07 -1.87 6.82
N GLY A 31 9.93 -1.26 7.64
CA GLY A 31 11.36 -1.56 7.67
C GLY A 31 12.11 -1.13 6.40
N ALA A 32 11.49 -0.29 5.55
CA ALA A 32 12.12 0.19 4.34
C ALA A 32 13.40 0.98 4.63
N ASP A 33 14.46 0.64 3.94
CA ASP A 33 15.76 1.32 3.94
C ASP A 33 16.36 1.42 2.53
N GLY A 34 17.56 1.96 2.40
CA GLY A 34 18.21 2.17 1.11
C GLY A 34 18.46 0.89 0.30
N SER A 35 18.40 -0.30 0.91
CA SER A 35 18.50 -1.59 0.21
C SER A 35 17.17 -2.10 -0.33
N CYS A 36 16.05 -1.46 0.05
CA CYS A 36 14.71 -1.87 -0.30
C CYS A 36 14.21 -1.19 -1.56
N GLY A 37 13.50 -1.96 -2.40
CA GLY A 37 12.63 -1.48 -3.45
C GLY A 37 11.17 -1.68 -3.04
N VAL A 38 10.41 -0.59 -2.88
CA VAL A 38 9.04 -0.63 -2.38
C VAL A 38 8.05 -0.60 -3.53
N LEU A 39 7.14 -1.58 -3.57
CA LEU A 39 5.90 -1.48 -4.32
C LEU A 39 4.82 -0.87 -3.42
N GLU A 40 4.28 0.28 -3.81
CA GLU A 40 3.13 0.89 -3.19
C GLU A 40 1.88 0.73 -4.07
N ILE A 41 0.74 0.48 -3.46
CA ILE A 41 -0.53 0.30 -4.17
C ILE A 41 -1.50 1.39 -3.73
N GLY A 42 -1.97 2.18 -4.70
CA GLY A 42 -2.89 3.28 -4.46
C GLY A 42 -2.27 4.43 -3.67
N PRO A 43 -1.27 5.13 -4.20
CA PRO A 43 -0.60 6.24 -3.52
C PRO A 43 -1.54 7.41 -3.20
N GLY A 44 -2.68 7.51 -3.86
CA GLY A 44 -3.59 8.63 -3.72
C GLY A 44 -2.93 9.94 -4.13
N ILE A 45 -2.78 10.87 -3.19
CA ILE A 45 -2.06 12.14 -3.42
C ILE A 45 -0.58 12.08 -2.99
N GLY A 46 -0.08 10.90 -2.58
CA GLY A 46 1.33 10.63 -2.34
C GLY A 46 1.88 10.80 -0.92
N PRO A 47 1.06 10.90 0.15
CA PRO A 47 1.62 11.14 1.49
C PRO A 47 2.50 9.97 1.97
N LEU A 48 2.10 8.72 1.73
CA LEU A 48 2.91 7.56 2.07
C LEU A 48 4.09 7.40 1.10
N THR A 49 3.90 7.70 -0.19
CA THR A 49 4.96 7.64 -1.20
C THR A 49 6.15 8.53 -0.82
N VAL A 50 5.88 9.75 -0.34
CA VAL A 50 6.91 10.69 0.12
C VAL A 50 7.72 10.11 1.28
N GLU A 51 7.06 9.55 2.27
CA GLU A 51 7.70 8.94 3.43
C GLU A 51 8.53 7.71 3.07
N LEU A 52 8.04 6.90 2.14
CA LEU A 52 8.78 5.75 1.61
C LEU A 52 9.99 6.19 0.78
N ALA A 53 9.84 7.22 -0.06
CA ALA A 53 10.93 7.73 -0.90
C ALA A 53 12.09 8.33 -0.09
N GLN A 54 11.82 8.84 1.11
CA GLN A 54 12.86 9.32 2.03
C GLN A 54 13.68 8.19 2.69
N ARG A 55 13.19 6.95 2.67
CA ARG A 55 13.79 5.80 3.33
C ARG A 55 14.35 4.76 2.35
N ALA A 56 13.56 4.42 1.35
CA ALA A 56 13.84 3.33 0.41
C ALA A 56 14.82 3.73 -0.69
N GLY A 57 15.50 2.74 -1.26
CA GLY A 57 16.33 2.94 -2.45
C GLY A 57 15.50 3.32 -3.67
N LYS A 58 14.31 2.73 -3.82
CA LYS A 58 13.33 3.07 -4.85
C LYS A 58 11.90 2.79 -4.38
N VAL A 59 10.95 3.62 -4.85
CA VAL A 59 9.51 3.42 -4.67
C VAL A 59 8.84 3.38 -6.03
N VAL A 60 8.04 2.36 -6.27
CA VAL A 60 7.18 2.24 -7.45
C VAL A 60 5.74 2.17 -6.98
N SER A 61 4.95 3.18 -7.32
CA SER A 61 3.55 3.29 -6.88
C SER A 61 2.62 3.02 -8.05
N VAL A 62 1.71 2.05 -7.90
CA VAL A 62 0.69 1.73 -8.91
C VAL A 62 -0.60 2.48 -8.61
N GLU A 63 -1.04 3.36 -9.53
CA GLU A 63 -2.24 4.16 -9.38
C GLU A 63 -3.25 3.88 -10.50
N LEU A 64 -4.47 3.53 -10.10
CA LEU A 64 -5.60 3.27 -11.01
C LEU A 64 -6.24 4.57 -11.51
N ASP A 65 -6.36 5.56 -10.63
CA ASP A 65 -7.02 6.83 -10.93
C ASP A 65 -6.08 7.79 -11.66
N ARG A 66 -6.22 7.85 -12.97
CA ARG A 66 -5.42 8.75 -13.82
C ARG A 66 -5.59 10.23 -13.49
N SER A 67 -6.69 10.63 -12.84
CA SER A 67 -6.91 12.02 -12.45
C SER A 67 -5.97 12.48 -11.34
N LEU A 68 -5.36 11.55 -10.59
CA LEU A 68 -4.37 11.82 -9.55
C LEU A 68 -2.94 12.02 -10.08
N LEU A 69 -2.65 11.58 -11.31
CA LEU A 69 -1.30 11.64 -11.86
C LEU A 69 -0.68 13.05 -11.88
N PRO A 70 -1.41 14.13 -12.25
CA PRO A 70 -0.84 15.48 -12.18
C PRO A 70 -0.47 15.90 -10.76
N VAL A 71 -1.29 15.56 -9.76
CA VAL A 71 -1.03 15.85 -8.35
C VAL A 71 0.19 15.07 -7.86
N LEU A 72 0.27 13.78 -8.21
CA LEU A 72 1.40 12.92 -7.86
C LEU A 72 2.70 13.43 -8.51
N ALA A 73 2.66 13.89 -9.76
CA ALA A 73 3.84 14.46 -10.42
C ALA A 73 4.38 15.68 -9.67
N GLU A 74 3.50 16.57 -9.17
CA GLU A 74 3.92 17.71 -8.34
C GLU A 74 4.45 17.26 -6.97
N THR A 75 3.73 16.36 -6.29
CA THR A 75 4.09 15.88 -4.95
C THR A 75 5.45 15.18 -4.96
N LEU A 76 5.72 14.39 -5.99
CA LEU A 76 6.91 13.55 -6.08
C LEU A 76 8.07 14.19 -6.85
N ALA A 77 7.91 15.41 -7.39
CA ALA A 77 8.99 16.13 -8.10
C ALA A 77 10.32 16.21 -7.30
N PRO A 78 10.33 16.34 -5.95
CA PRO A 78 11.58 16.35 -5.18
C PRO A 78 12.21 14.95 -4.98
N TYR A 79 11.52 13.86 -5.38
CA TYR A 79 11.92 12.48 -5.08
C TYR A 79 12.21 11.69 -6.36
N PRO A 80 13.45 11.77 -6.92
CA PRO A 80 13.80 11.11 -8.17
C PRO A 80 13.80 9.58 -8.10
N ASN A 81 13.79 9.00 -6.88
CA ASN A 81 13.68 7.58 -6.61
C ASN A 81 12.23 7.09 -6.50
N ALA A 82 11.23 7.96 -6.66
CA ALA A 82 9.80 7.60 -6.69
C ALA A 82 9.27 7.63 -8.13
N GLU A 83 8.62 6.56 -8.56
CA GLU A 83 8.03 6.40 -9.89
C GLU A 83 6.56 5.98 -9.75
N VAL A 84 5.67 6.61 -10.53
CA VAL A 84 4.25 6.24 -10.59
C VAL A 84 3.96 5.48 -11.88
N VAL A 85 3.37 4.30 -11.74
CA VAL A 85 2.92 3.44 -12.84
C VAL A 85 1.39 3.50 -12.91
N PRO A 86 0.81 4.11 -13.95
CA PRO A 86 -0.64 4.08 -14.14
C PRO A 86 -1.12 2.68 -14.47
N GLY A 87 -2.06 2.13 -13.68
CA GLY A 87 -2.57 0.79 -13.95
C GLY A 87 -3.44 0.22 -12.84
N ASP A 88 -4.04 -0.92 -13.15
CA ASP A 88 -4.79 -1.74 -12.20
C ASP A 88 -3.86 -2.82 -11.63
N VAL A 89 -3.56 -2.74 -10.34
CA VAL A 89 -2.69 -3.69 -9.65
C VAL A 89 -3.15 -5.15 -9.79
N LEU A 90 -4.45 -5.36 -9.93
CA LEU A 90 -5.02 -6.71 -10.11
C LEU A 90 -4.77 -7.29 -11.50
N LYS A 91 -4.40 -6.46 -12.50
CA LYS A 91 -4.15 -6.85 -13.89
C LYS A 91 -2.69 -6.81 -14.30
N LEU A 92 -1.87 -6.05 -13.59
CA LEU A 92 -0.44 -5.93 -13.88
C LEU A 92 0.30 -7.24 -13.55
N ASP A 93 1.33 -7.53 -14.32
CA ASP A 93 2.33 -8.55 -13.94
C ASP A 93 3.28 -7.95 -12.90
N LEU A 94 2.98 -8.22 -11.61
CA LEU A 94 3.75 -7.66 -10.50
C LEU A 94 5.16 -8.23 -10.41
N ALA A 95 5.37 -9.48 -10.85
CA ALA A 95 6.69 -10.08 -10.87
C ALA A 95 7.58 -9.41 -11.93
N ALA A 96 7.04 -9.20 -13.14
CA ALA A 96 7.75 -8.48 -14.19
C ALA A 96 8.01 -7.01 -13.80
N LEU A 97 7.03 -6.35 -13.16
CA LEU A 97 7.17 -4.99 -12.67
C LEU A 97 8.29 -4.87 -11.62
N ALA A 98 8.33 -5.79 -10.65
CA ALA A 98 9.37 -5.81 -9.63
C ALA A 98 10.76 -6.11 -10.25
N ALA A 99 10.85 -7.07 -11.16
CA ALA A 99 12.09 -7.41 -11.85
C ALA A 99 12.65 -6.25 -12.69
N ASP A 100 11.78 -5.49 -13.35
CA ASP A 100 12.17 -4.32 -14.16
C ASP A 100 12.50 -3.09 -13.30
N LYS A 101 11.61 -2.74 -12.37
CA LYS A 101 11.66 -1.45 -11.67
C LYS A 101 12.42 -1.47 -10.35
N LEU A 102 12.51 -2.62 -9.69
CA LEU A 102 13.15 -2.80 -8.39
C LEU A 102 14.42 -3.66 -8.47
N ALA A 103 14.99 -3.82 -9.68
CA ALA A 103 16.17 -4.62 -9.91
C ALA A 103 17.35 -4.21 -9.00
N GLY A 104 17.99 -5.21 -8.37
CA GLY A 104 19.12 -4.99 -7.46
C GLY A 104 18.74 -4.53 -6.05
N LEU A 105 17.45 -4.37 -5.75
CA LEU A 105 16.92 -4.03 -4.44
C LEU A 105 16.11 -5.20 -3.87
N MET A 106 15.91 -5.21 -2.56
CA MET A 106 15.03 -6.16 -1.89
C MET A 106 13.57 -5.70 -2.05
N PRO A 107 12.74 -6.43 -2.82
CA PRO A 107 11.38 -5.99 -3.06
C PRO A 107 10.52 -6.21 -1.81
N ILE A 108 9.83 -5.16 -1.38
CA ILE A 108 8.82 -5.20 -0.32
C ILE A 108 7.56 -4.45 -0.76
N VAL A 109 6.44 -4.69 -0.07
CA VAL A 109 5.18 -3.97 -0.31
C VAL A 109 4.84 -3.10 0.89
N CYS A 110 4.47 -1.85 0.63
CA CYS A 110 3.93 -0.96 1.66
C CYS A 110 2.77 -0.15 1.06
N ALA A 111 1.55 -0.24 1.64
CA ALA A 111 0.37 0.37 1.04
C ALA A 111 -0.74 0.69 2.04
N ASN A 112 -1.48 1.77 1.76
CA ASN A 112 -2.80 2.01 2.33
C ASN A 112 -3.85 1.47 1.33
N LEU A 113 -4.33 0.24 1.57
CA LEU A 113 -5.17 -0.46 0.60
C LEU A 113 -6.61 0.04 0.58
N PRO A 114 -7.21 0.24 -0.60
CA PRO A 114 -8.64 0.46 -0.72
C PRO A 114 -9.42 -0.74 -0.15
N TYR A 115 -10.46 -0.44 0.66
CA TYR A 115 -11.17 -1.47 1.44
C TYR A 115 -11.87 -2.54 0.59
N ASN A 116 -12.38 -2.14 -0.57
CA ASN A 116 -13.13 -3.00 -1.48
C ASN A 116 -12.26 -4.04 -2.23
N ILE A 117 -10.95 -3.86 -2.30
CA ILE A 117 -10.04 -4.76 -3.03
C ILE A 117 -8.98 -5.42 -2.14
N THR A 118 -9.01 -5.20 -0.82
CA THR A 118 -7.98 -5.69 0.11
C THR A 118 -7.70 -7.18 -0.06
N THR A 119 -8.73 -8.04 -0.04
CA THR A 119 -8.53 -9.50 -0.19
C THR A 119 -7.95 -9.87 -1.54
N ALA A 120 -8.45 -9.27 -2.62
CA ALA A 120 -7.96 -9.54 -3.98
C ALA A 120 -6.48 -9.13 -4.14
N VAL A 121 -6.10 -7.98 -3.59
CA VAL A 121 -4.71 -7.50 -3.61
C VAL A 121 -3.80 -8.42 -2.80
N LEU A 122 -4.18 -8.79 -1.58
CA LEU A 122 -3.39 -9.70 -0.75
C LEU A 122 -3.22 -11.07 -1.42
N THR A 123 -4.27 -11.62 -2.02
CA THR A 123 -4.18 -12.86 -2.81
C THR A 123 -3.15 -12.71 -3.93
N ARG A 124 -3.26 -11.63 -4.71
CA ARG A 124 -2.35 -11.35 -5.83
C ARG A 124 -0.89 -11.23 -5.38
N LEU A 125 -0.63 -10.58 -4.23
CA LEU A 125 0.71 -10.45 -3.67
C LEU A 125 1.27 -11.79 -3.19
N ILE A 126 0.46 -12.62 -2.53
CA ILE A 126 0.84 -13.97 -2.08
C ILE A 126 1.20 -14.85 -3.29
N GLU A 127 0.44 -14.76 -4.38
CA GLU A 127 0.69 -15.48 -5.63
C GLU A 127 1.90 -14.95 -6.41
N THR A 128 2.51 -13.85 -5.96
CA THR A 128 3.71 -13.23 -6.55
C THR A 128 4.88 -13.33 -5.59
N PRO A 129 5.59 -14.47 -5.52
CA PRO A 129 6.56 -14.78 -4.45
C PRO A 129 7.91 -14.06 -4.59
N CYS A 130 7.92 -12.81 -5.05
CA CYS A 130 9.13 -12.00 -5.16
C CYS A 130 9.28 -10.98 -4.03
N PHE A 131 8.23 -10.72 -3.25
CA PHE A 131 8.25 -9.73 -2.19
C PHE A 131 8.57 -10.35 -0.83
N GLY A 132 9.52 -9.77 -0.11
CA GLY A 132 9.99 -10.27 1.18
C GLY A 132 9.05 -9.97 2.35
N SER A 133 8.28 -8.88 2.28
CA SER A 133 7.32 -8.48 3.31
C SER A 133 6.20 -7.60 2.76
N PHE A 134 5.05 -7.59 3.48
CA PHE A 134 3.92 -6.74 3.19
C PHE A 134 3.55 -5.93 4.43
N THR A 135 3.59 -4.61 4.35
CA THR A 135 3.07 -3.71 5.38
C THR A 135 1.87 -2.98 4.81
N VAL A 136 0.69 -3.29 5.33
CA VAL A 136 -0.55 -2.78 4.74
C VAL A 136 -1.45 -2.16 5.81
N LEU A 137 -1.98 -0.98 5.50
CA LEU A 137 -3.08 -0.38 6.25
C LEU A 137 -4.39 -0.85 5.62
N ILE A 138 -5.21 -1.52 6.44
CA ILE A 138 -6.49 -2.12 6.04
C ILE A 138 -7.53 -1.88 7.14
N GLN A 139 -8.79 -2.20 6.88
CA GLN A 139 -9.83 -2.11 7.89
C GLN A 139 -9.50 -2.98 9.12
N ARG A 140 -9.76 -2.43 10.31
CA ARG A 140 -9.44 -3.08 11.59
C ARG A 140 -10.01 -4.49 11.71
N GLU A 141 -11.27 -4.66 11.32
CA GLU A 141 -11.98 -5.95 11.38
C GLU A 141 -11.33 -6.99 10.46
N VAL A 142 -10.86 -6.55 9.29
CA VAL A 142 -10.12 -7.42 8.35
C VAL A 142 -8.77 -7.80 8.95
N ALA A 143 -8.01 -6.83 9.47
CA ALA A 143 -6.71 -7.08 10.11
C ALA A 143 -6.83 -8.06 11.30
N GLN A 144 -7.82 -7.85 12.16
CA GLN A 144 -8.08 -8.74 13.31
C GLN A 144 -8.41 -10.16 12.88
N ARG A 145 -9.22 -10.33 11.82
CA ARG A 145 -9.52 -11.66 11.27
C ARG A 145 -8.31 -12.35 10.69
N LEU A 146 -7.47 -11.61 9.95
CA LEU A 146 -6.26 -12.16 9.35
C LEU A 146 -5.20 -12.57 10.38
N ALA A 147 -5.10 -11.81 11.48
CA ALA A 147 -4.18 -12.10 12.59
C ALA A 147 -4.76 -13.06 13.67
N ALA A 148 -6.04 -13.45 13.57
CA ALA A 148 -6.66 -14.33 14.55
C ALA A 148 -5.98 -15.70 14.55
N PRO A 149 -5.77 -16.33 15.74
CA PRO A 149 -5.20 -17.66 15.82
C PRO A 149 -6.04 -18.68 15.04
N GLN A 150 -5.38 -19.65 14.41
CA GLN A 150 -6.07 -20.73 13.71
C GLN A 150 -7.00 -21.48 14.66
N GLY A 151 -8.23 -21.77 14.20
CA GLY A 151 -9.23 -22.48 15.00
C GLY A 151 -10.00 -21.62 16.02
N SER A 152 -9.72 -20.32 16.13
CA SER A 152 -10.41 -19.41 17.06
C SER A 152 -11.85 -19.05 16.66
N GLY A 153 -12.31 -19.48 15.46
CA GLY A 153 -13.62 -19.14 14.91
C GLY A 153 -13.74 -17.68 14.40
N GLY A 154 -12.75 -16.83 14.69
CA GLY A 154 -12.74 -15.41 14.28
C GLY A 154 -12.18 -15.16 12.88
N GLY A 155 -11.45 -16.12 12.30
CA GLY A 155 -10.86 -16.01 10.96
C GLY A 155 -11.84 -16.52 9.89
N GLY A 156 -12.16 -15.72 8.87
CA GLY A 156 -12.89 -16.21 7.70
C GLY A 156 -12.06 -17.22 6.87
N ALA A 157 -12.63 -17.73 5.77
CA ALA A 157 -11.97 -18.71 4.89
C ALA A 157 -10.63 -18.24 4.32
N PHE A 158 -10.41 -16.93 4.20
CA PHE A 158 -9.17 -16.35 3.69
C PHE A 158 -8.02 -16.38 4.68
N SER A 159 -8.31 -16.34 6.01
CA SER A 159 -7.26 -16.31 7.04
C SER A 159 -6.35 -17.55 7.03
N PRO A 160 -6.87 -18.80 6.94
CA PRO A 160 -6.01 -19.97 6.82
C PRO A 160 -5.14 -19.97 5.56
N PHE A 161 -5.69 -19.49 4.42
CA PHE A 161 -4.93 -19.36 3.19
C PHE A 161 -3.77 -18.38 3.36
N LEU A 162 -4.03 -17.18 3.89
CA LEU A 162 -3.00 -16.17 4.11
C LEU A 162 -1.95 -16.69 5.12
N GLN A 163 -2.36 -17.28 6.22
CA GLN A 163 -1.46 -17.78 7.27
C GLN A 163 -0.62 -18.99 6.85
N TYR A 164 -0.99 -19.67 5.77
CA TYR A 164 -0.16 -20.73 5.19
C TYR A 164 1.12 -20.14 4.57
N TYR A 165 1.04 -18.94 3.98
CA TYR A 165 2.17 -18.29 3.30
C TYR A 165 2.84 -17.21 4.14
N LEU A 166 2.13 -16.57 5.06
CA LEU A 166 2.56 -15.40 5.79
C LEU A 166 2.31 -15.54 7.29
N VAL A 167 3.11 -14.85 8.09
CA VAL A 167 2.86 -14.66 9.52
C VAL A 167 2.33 -13.24 9.73
N PRO A 168 1.00 -13.05 9.86
CA PRO A 168 0.42 -11.73 10.04
C PRO A 168 0.65 -11.21 11.46
N GLU A 169 1.03 -9.95 11.56
CA GLU A 169 1.19 -9.21 12.80
C GLU A 169 0.37 -7.93 12.77
N LEU A 170 -0.34 -7.63 13.85
CA LEU A 170 -1.03 -6.36 14.03
C LEU A 170 -0.07 -5.37 14.69
N VAL A 171 0.46 -4.42 13.92
CA VAL A 171 1.51 -3.51 14.37
C VAL A 171 0.93 -2.35 15.19
N PHE A 172 -0.08 -1.64 14.65
CA PHE A 172 -0.79 -0.56 15.35
C PHE A 172 -2.18 -0.32 14.75
N VAL A 173 -2.98 0.51 15.44
CA VAL A 173 -4.34 0.86 15.01
C VAL A 173 -4.43 2.37 14.76
N VAL A 174 -4.96 2.75 13.60
CA VAL A 174 -5.20 4.14 13.21
C VAL A 174 -6.66 4.50 13.47
N PRO A 175 -6.96 5.51 14.31
CA PRO A 175 -8.33 5.94 14.59
C PRO A 175 -9.02 6.51 13.33
N PRO A 176 -10.37 6.36 13.21
CA PRO A 176 -11.12 6.87 12.04
C PRO A 176 -10.93 8.37 11.77
N GLY A 177 -10.80 9.19 12.81
CA GLY A 177 -10.58 10.64 12.68
C GLY A 177 -9.28 11.06 11.98
N LYS A 178 -8.40 10.10 11.65
CA LYS A 178 -7.18 10.34 10.87
C LYS A 178 -7.41 10.22 9.35
N PHE A 179 -8.63 9.93 8.92
CA PHE A 179 -9.01 9.75 7.52
C PHE A 179 -10.03 10.78 7.05
N LEU A 180 -10.06 11.02 5.75
CA LEU A 180 -11.12 11.79 5.08
C LEU A 180 -11.65 10.98 3.88
N PRO A 181 -12.96 10.63 3.84
CA PRO A 181 -13.91 10.71 4.96
C PRO A 181 -13.55 9.79 6.13
N PRO A 182 -14.01 10.08 7.35
CA PRO A 182 -13.71 9.29 8.54
C PRO A 182 -14.42 7.93 8.52
#